data_7bec845d9d514540ab49a3a3bf072956
#
_entry.id   7bec845d9d514540ab49a3a3bf072956
#
_cell.length_a   1.000
_cell.length_b   1.000
_cell.length_c   1.000
_cell.angle_alpha   90.00
_cell.angle_beta   90.00
_cell.angle_gamma   90.00
#
_symmetry.space_group_name_H-M   'P 1'
#
loop_
_entity.id
_entity.type
_entity.pdbx_description
1 polymer ?
#
loop_
_entity_poly.entity_id
_entity_poly.type
_entity_poly.pdbx_seq_one_letter_code
_entity_poly.pdbx_strand_id
1 'polypeptide(L)'
;TSVKENYKEELAHVKEWIDKRNFYAIGEIGIDLYWDKSYLKEQQEAFRTQIQWAKEKKLPIVIHCREAFDEIFEILESEKDPDLFGVFHCFTGTLEQAKKAIGLGFMLGIGGVVTFKNGGIDKYINQIGIQNIVLETDSPYLSPMPYRGKRNESSYITHVISKLSNLYNKSELEIASLTTKNALKIFNL
;
A
#
# COMPACT_ATOMS: atom_id res chain seq x y z
N THR A 1 6.62 -6.18 -8.23
CA THR A 1 7.95 -5.82 -7.73
C THR A 1 9.08 -6.71 -8.25
N SER A 2 8.81 -7.97 -8.60
CA SER A 2 9.83 -8.91 -9.11
C SER A 2 9.91 -8.91 -10.64
N VAL A 3 9.81 -7.75 -11.25
CA VAL A 3 9.87 -7.58 -12.71
C VAL A 3 11.29 -7.84 -13.20
N LYS A 4 11.41 -8.72 -14.21
CA LYS A 4 12.64 -9.12 -14.89
C LYS A 4 12.37 -9.29 -16.39
N GLU A 5 13.29 -9.91 -17.12
CA GLU A 5 13.19 -10.13 -18.57
C GLU A 5 11.91 -10.89 -18.97
N ASN A 6 11.46 -11.83 -18.14
CA ASN A 6 10.25 -12.65 -18.38
C ASN A 6 8.92 -12.02 -17.93
N TYR A 7 8.90 -10.72 -17.58
CA TYR A 7 7.73 -10.08 -16.97
C TYR A 7 6.44 -10.19 -17.81
N LYS A 8 6.54 -10.27 -19.13
CA LYS A 8 5.36 -10.44 -20.01
C LYS A 8 4.71 -11.81 -19.85
N GLU A 9 5.52 -12.84 -19.66
CA GLU A 9 5.04 -14.19 -19.38
C GLU A 9 4.36 -14.26 -18.01
N GLU A 10 4.98 -13.61 -17.01
CA GLU A 10 4.41 -13.51 -15.68
C GLU A 10 3.08 -12.72 -15.69
N LEU A 11 3.00 -11.61 -16.42
CA LEU A 11 1.76 -10.87 -16.60
C LEU A 11 0.67 -11.71 -17.28
N ALA A 12 1.01 -12.49 -18.30
CA ALA A 12 0.05 -13.38 -18.95
C ALA A 12 -0.50 -14.42 -17.97
N HIS A 13 0.36 -14.99 -17.12
CA HIS A 13 -0.05 -15.92 -16.08
C HIS A 13 -0.98 -15.24 -15.03
N VAL A 14 -0.63 -14.04 -14.57
CA VAL A 14 -1.48 -13.27 -13.66
C VAL A 14 -2.85 -12.99 -14.28
N LYS A 15 -2.89 -12.59 -15.57
CA LYS A 15 -4.15 -12.32 -16.29
C LYS A 15 -5.04 -13.53 -16.37
N GLU A 16 -4.46 -14.69 -16.65
CA GLU A 16 -5.19 -15.98 -16.67
C GLU A 16 -5.92 -16.25 -15.34
N TRP A 17 -5.27 -15.97 -14.20
CA TRP A 17 -5.89 -16.15 -12.88
C TRP A 17 -6.95 -15.10 -12.57
N ILE A 18 -6.72 -13.84 -12.95
CA ILE A 18 -7.69 -12.76 -12.79
C ILE A 18 -9.00 -13.08 -13.56
N ASP A 19 -8.89 -13.74 -14.70
CA ASP A 19 -10.07 -14.13 -15.50
C ASP A 19 -10.76 -15.40 -15.00
N LYS A 20 -10.04 -16.27 -14.30
CA LYS A 20 -10.58 -17.54 -13.77
C LYS A 20 -11.22 -17.42 -12.39
N ARG A 21 -10.86 -16.43 -11.60
CA ARG A 21 -11.28 -16.30 -10.20
C ARG A 21 -11.68 -14.87 -9.87
N ASN A 22 -12.52 -14.73 -8.85
CA ASN A 22 -12.81 -13.45 -8.24
C ASN A 22 -11.71 -13.12 -7.22
N PHE A 23 -11.19 -11.90 -7.29
CA PHE A 23 -10.23 -11.34 -6.35
C PHE A 23 -10.81 -10.09 -5.71
N TYR A 24 -10.31 -9.71 -4.55
CA TYR A 24 -10.72 -8.50 -3.84
C TYR A 24 -9.86 -7.29 -4.21
N ALA A 25 -8.71 -7.50 -4.82
CA ALA A 25 -7.79 -6.46 -5.27
C ALA A 25 -6.82 -7.01 -6.33
N ILE A 26 -6.18 -6.12 -7.08
CA ILE A 26 -5.00 -6.45 -7.89
C ILE A 26 -3.77 -5.93 -7.16
N GLY A 27 -2.90 -6.84 -6.79
CA GLY A 27 -1.70 -6.51 -6.03
C GLY A 27 -0.93 -7.76 -5.59
N GLU A 28 0.27 -7.57 -5.19
CA GLU A 28 1.01 -6.32 -5.01
C GLU A 28 1.62 -5.87 -6.35
N ILE A 29 1.38 -4.62 -6.77
CA ILE A 29 1.87 -4.05 -8.02
C ILE A 29 2.56 -2.70 -7.75
N GLY A 30 3.44 -2.26 -8.61
CA GLY A 30 4.10 -0.95 -8.45
C GLY A 30 5.58 -0.98 -8.85
N ILE A 31 6.39 -0.13 -8.23
CA ILE A 31 7.78 0.10 -8.61
C ILE A 31 8.69 0.05 -7.38
N ASP A 32 9.79 -0.69 -7.51
CA ASP A 32 10.88 -0.78 -6.52
C ASP A 32 12.20 -0.39 -7.18
N LEU A 33 12.81 0.70 -6.72
CA LEU A 33 14.09 1.20 -7.23
C LEU A 33 15.21 1.09 -6.20
N TYR A 34 14.99 0.36 -5.11
CA TYR A 34 15.96 0.23 -4.03
C TYR A 34 17.16 -0.65 -4.41
N TRP A 35 16.90 -1.82 -4.99
CA TRP A 35 17.96 -2.80 -5.29
C TRP A 35 18.47 -2.68 -6.71
N ASP A 36 17.58 -2.58 -7.69
CA ASP A 36 17.91 -2.59 -9.10
C ASP A 36 16.99 -1.63 -9.87
N LYS A 37 17.60 -0.73 -10.62
CA LYS A 37 16.90 0.27 -11.45
C LYS A 37 16.87 -0.11 -12.92
N SER A 38 17.51 -1.23 -13.31
CA SER A 38 17.69 -1.63 -14.71
C SER A 38 16.35 -1.88 -15.41
N TYR A 39 15.36 -2.38 -14.67
CA TYR A 39 14.03 -2.74 -15.19
C TYR A 39 12.96 -1.68 -14.93
N LEU A 40 13.32 -0.40 -14.78
CA LEU A 40 12.33 0.65 -14.52
C LEU A 40 11.25 0.71 -15.59
N LYS A 41 11.60 0.64 -16.86
CA LYS A 41 10.62 0.69 -17.98
C LYS A 41 9.67 -0.49 -17.94
N GLU A 42 10.19 -1.67 -17.70
CA GLU A 42 9.42 -2.91 -17.58
C GLU A 42 8.50 -2.88 -16.34
N GLN A 43 8.97 -2.34 -15.23
CA GLN A 43 8.14 -2.12 -14.04
C GLN A 43 7.01 -1.12 -14.32
N GLN A 44 7.29 -0.03 -15.03
CA GLN A 44 6.28 0.95 -15.44
C GLN A 44 5.24 0.34 -16.39
N GLU A 45 5.67 -0.45 -17.38
CA GLU A 45 4.77 -1.15 -18.32
C GLU A 45 3.89 -2.17 -17.57
N ALA A 46 4.48 -2.98 -16.70
CA ALA A 46 3.78 -3.95 -15.88
C ALA A 46 2.76 -3.29 -14.95
N PHE A 47 3.14 -2.15 -14.35
CA PHE A 47 2.25 -1.40 -13.46
C PHE A 47 1.05 -0.84 -14.22
N ARG A 48 1.27 -0.16 -15.38
CA ARG A 48 0.18 0.34 -16.23
C ARG A 48 -0.75 -0.78 -16.69
N THR A 49 -0.20 -1.91 -17.12
CA THR A 49 -0.99 -3.06 -17.57
C THR A 49 -1.94 -3.55 -16.48
N GLN A 50 -1.45 -3.68 -15.25
CA GLN A 50 -2.25 -4.15 -14.12
C GLN A 50 -3.25 -3.09 -13.62
N ILE A 51 -2.96 -1.80 -13.77
CA ILE A 51 -3.93 -0.72 -13.56
C ILE A 51 -5.12 -0.87 -14.51
N GLN A 52 -4.89 -1.15 -15.81
CA GLN A 52 -5.99 -1.35 -16.75
C GLN A 52 -6.88 -2.53 -16.34
N TRP A 53 -6.30 -3.65 -15.92
CA TRP A 53 -7.09 -4.79 -15.43
C TRP A 53 -7.91 -4.44 -14.18
N ALA A 54 -7.35 -3.63 -13.28
CA ALA A 54 -8.06 -3.17 -12.09
C ALA A 54 -9.26 -2.30 -12.45
N LYS A 55 -9.10 -1.35 -13.37
CA LYS A 55 -10.20 -0.52 -13.89
C LYS A 55 -11.29 -1.38 -14.55
N GLU A 56 -10.92 -2.30 -15.45
CA GLU A 56 -11.85 -3.22 -16.13
C GLU A 56 -12.68 -4.04 -15.15
N LYS A 57 -12.05 -4.51 -14.06
CA LYS A 57 -12.69 -5.35 -13.03
C LYS A 57 -13.30 -4.53 -11.89
N LYS A 58 -13.10 -3.20 -11.86
CA LYS A 58 -13.48 -2.30 -10.77
C LYS A 58 -12.94 -2.75 -9.41
N LEU A 59 -11.70 -3.22 -9.41
CA LEU A 59 -11.01 -3.69 -8.22
C LEU A 59 -10.00 -2.64 -7.73
N PRO A 60 -9.82 -2.51 -6.41
CA PRO A 60 -8.74 -1.68 -5.88
C PRO A 60 -7.38 -2.27 -6.25
N ILE A 61 -6.37 -1.41 -6.34
CA ILE A 61 -4.99 -1.84 -6.47
C ILE A 61 -4.24 -1.71 -5.14
N VAL A 62 -3.32 -2.63 -4.88
CA VAL A 62 -2.40 -2.57 -3.73
C VAL A 62 -1.02 -2.25 -4.26
N ILE A 63 -0.56 -1.02 -3.95
CA ILE A 63 0.64 -0.43 -4.56
C ILE A 63 1.85 -0.67 -3.67
N HIS A 64 2.87 -1.32 -4.23
CA HIS A 64 4.23 -1.31 -3.71
C HIS A 64 4.97 -0.07 -4.21
N CYS A 65 5.54 0.71 -3.30
CA CYS A 65 6.33 1.89 -3.63
C CYS A 65 7.60 1.94 -2.79
N ARG A 66 8.75 1.74 -3.42
CA ARG A 66 10.04 1.84 -2.72
C ARG A 66 11.02 2.65 -3.55
N GLU A 67 11.40 3.83 -3.04
CA GLU A 67 12.26 4.81 -3.74
C GLU A 67 11.76 5.20 -5.14
N ALA A 68 10.42 5.18 -5.37
CA ALA A 68 9.79 5.34 -6.68
C ALA A 68 8.50 6.16 -6.63
N PHE A 69 8.36 7.09 -5.66
CA PHE A 69 7.13 7.88 -5.53
C PHE A 69 6.85 8.75 -6.76
N ASP A 70 7.87 9.35 -7.35
CA ASP A 70 7.70 10.24 -8.50
C ASP A 70 7.23 9.45 -9.73
N GLU A 71 7.83 8.30 -10.01
CA GLU A 71 7.47 7.41 -11.10
C GLU A 71 6.05 6.85 -10.96
N ILE A 72 5.67 6.46 -9.73
CA ILE A 72 4.32 5.98 -9.45
C ILE A 72 3.30 7.09 -9.60
N PHE A 73 3.56 8.28 -9.04
CA PHE A 73 2.62 9.40 -9.15
C PHE A 73 2.43 9.85 -10.59
N GLU A 74 3.49 9.91 -11.41
CA GLU A 74 3.40 10.22 -12.84
C GLU A 74 2.44 9.25 -13.56
N ILE A 75 2.57 7.95 -13.25
CA ILE A 75 1.69 6.93 -13.83
C ILE A 75 0.26 7.12 -13.35
N LEU A 76 0.03 7.24 -12.03
CA LEU A 76 -1.32 7.38 -11.48
C LEU A 76 -2.03 8.64 -11.98
N GLU A 77 -1.30 9.75 -12.17
CA GLU A 77 -1.84 10.97 -12.73
C GLU A 77 -2.22 10.80 -14.21
N SER A 78 -1.38 10.11 -15.00
CA SER A 78 -1.67 9.82 -16.40
C SER A 78 -2.81 8.82 -16.60
N GLU A 79 -3.03 7.94 -15.64
CA GLU A 79 -4.05 6.89 -15.65
C GLU A 79 -5.32 7.28 -14.86
N LYS A 80 -5.42 8.53 -14.44
CA LYS A 80 -6.50 9.01 -13.56
C LYS A 80 -7.88 8.67 -14.11
N ASP A 81 -8.67 7.99 -13.29
CA ASP A 81 -10.00 7.47 -13.62
C ASP A 81 -10.82 7.31 -12.34
N PRO A 82 -12.16 7.53 -12.34
CA PRO A 82 -13.00 7.26 -11.17
C PRO A 82 -12.92 5.81 -10.65
N ASP A 83 -12.64 4.85 -11.53
CA ASP A 83 -12.49 3.44 -11.17
C ASP A 83 -11.04 3.07 -10.77
N LEU A 84 -10.12 4.06 -10.70
CA LEU A 84 -8.76 3.87 -10.19
C LEU A 84 -8.65 4.31 -8.74
N PHE A 85 -8.57 3.34 -7.84
CA PHE A 85 -8.47 3.55 -6.39
C PHE A 85 -7.71 2.38 -5.74
N GLY A 86 -7.35 2.51 -4.47
CA GLY A 86 -6.64 1.42 -3.77
C GLY A 86 -5.86 1.87 -2.55
N VAL A 87 -4.77 1.18 -2.28
CA VAL A 87 -3.95 1.35 -1.10
C VAL A 87 -2.47 1.43 -1.48
N PHE A 88 -1.76 2.44 -0.99
CA PHE A 88 -0.30 2.37 -0.91
C PHE A 88 0.08 1.47 0.27
N HIS A 89 0.46 0.25 -0.02
CA HIS A 89 0.94 -0.71 0.96
C HIS A 89 2.24 -0.20 1.61
N CYS A 90 2.39 -0.49 2.89
CA CYS A 90 3.57 -0.14 3.68
C CYS A 90 4.07 1.29 3.43
N PHE A 91 3.16 2.27 3.49
CA PHE A 91 3.47 3.65 3.15
C PHE A 91 4.59 4.22 4.02
N THR A 92 5.65 4.72 3.40
CA THR A 92 6.83 5.30 4.05
C THR A 92 7.23 6.67 3.48
N GLY A 93 6.35 7.30 2.71
CA GLY A 93 6.59 8.60 2.08
C GLY A 93 6.53 9.78 3.04
N THR A 94 6.68 10.99 2.49
CA THR A 94 6.53 12.26 3.21
C THR A 94 5.06 12.63 3.42
N LEU A 95 4.80 13.67 4.21
CA LEU A 95 3.45 14.22 4.38
C LEU A 95 2.85 14.71 3.05
N GLU A 96 3.67 15.33 2.19
CA GLU A 96 3.27 15.81 0.87
C GLU A 96 2.89 14.65 -0.03
N GLN A 97 3.69 13.57 -0.03
CA GLN A 97 3.40 12.35 -0.77
C GLN A 97 2.14 11.65 -0.24
N ALA A 98 1.92 11.63 1.08
CA ALA A 98 0.69 11.12 1.68
C ALA A 98 -0.55 11.90 1.20
N LYS A 99 -0.49 13.23 1.22
CA LYS A 99 -1.58 14.10 0.73
C LYS A 99 -1.82 13.91 -0.77
N LYS A 100 -0.76 13.75 -1.56
CA LYS A 100 -0.87 13.49 -3.01
C LYS A 100 -1.55 12.15 -3.28
N ALA A 101 -1.13 11.08 -2.61
CA ALA A 101 -1.76 9.76 -2.73
C ALA A 101 -3.27 9.82 -2.41
N ILE A 102 -3.64 10.49 -1.31
CA ILE A 102 -5.04 10.66 -0.91
C ILE A 102 -5.81 11.50 -1.94
N GLY A 103 -5.21 12.56 -2.46
CA GLY A 103 -5.81 13.39 -3.53
C GLY A 103 -6.05 12.64 -4.83
N LEU A 104 -5.33 11.54 -5.07
CA LEU A 104 -5.51 10.63 -6.19
C LEU A 104 -6.50 9.48 -5.89
N GLY A 105 -7.12 9.44 -4.70
CA GLY A 105 -8.12 8.43 -4.33
C GLY A 105 -7.57 7.21 -3.62
N PHE A 106 -6.33 7.26 -3.12
CA PHE A 106 -5.70 6.12 -2.45
C PHE A 106 -5.71 6.26 -0.92
N MET A 107 -5.84 5.14 -0.23
CA MET A 107 -5.60 5.02 1.20
C MET A 107 -4.13 4.68 1.47
N LEU A 108 -3.71 4.89 2.71
CA LEU A 108 -2.36 4.58 3.18
C LEU A 108 -2.39 3.33 4.07
N GLY A 109 -1.62 2.32 3.69
CA GLY A 109 -1.36 1.13 4.50
C GLY A 109 -0.30 1.43 5.55
N ILE A 110 -0.68 1.39 6.82
CA ILE A 110 0.21 1.70 7.94
C ILE A 110 0.50 0.42 8.72
N GLY A 111 1.77 0.04 8.73
CA GLY A 111 2.28 -1.14 9.42
C GLY A 111 3.31 -0.82 10.49
N GLY A 112 4.13 -1.81 10.83
CA GLY A 112 5.12 -1.74 11.90
C GLY A 112 6.07 -0.56 11.87
N VAL A 113 6.34 -0.01 10.68
CA VAL A 113 7.25 1.13 10.48
C VAL A 113 6.84 2.37 11.29
N VAL A 114 5.56 2.59 11.55
CA VAL A 114 5.09 3.72 12.38
C VAL A 114 5.63 3.67 13.82
N THR A 115 6.07 2.50 14.28
CA THR A 115 6.66 2.31 15.61
C THR A 115 8.18 2.51 15.64
N PHE A 116 8.84 2.65 14.48
CA PHE A 116 10.30 2.72 14.41
C PHE A 116 10.80 4.11 14.74
N LYS A 117 11.91 4.19 15.51
CA LYS A 117 12.54 5.48 15.87
C LYS A 117 12.91 6.33 14.65
N ASN A 118 13.31 5.68 13.56
CA ASN A 118 13.74 6.32 12.32
C ASN A 118 12.70 6.18 11.19
N GLY A 119 11.48 5.75 11.49
CA GLY A 119 10.41 5.55 10.49
C GLY A 119 9.87 6.85 9.90
N GLY A 120 9.91 7.91 10.69
CA GLY A 120 9.54 9.26 10.25
C GLY A 120 8.03 9.52 10.13
N ILE A 121 7.23 8.50 9.85
CA ILE A 121 5.76 8.61 9.68
C ILE A 121 5.08 9.09 10.96
N ASP A 122 5.54 8.66 12.11
CA ASP A 122 4.99 9.04 13.41
C ASP A 122 5.06 10.54 13.70
N LYS A 123 5.89 11.28 12.97
CA LYS A 123 6.02 12.74 13.13
C LYS A 123 4.89 13.54 12.48
N TYR A 124 4.13 12.93 11.55
CA TYR A 124 3.13 13.66 10.79
C TYR A 124 1.82 12.90 10.54
N ILE A 125 1.77 11.59 10.82
CA ILE A 125 0.61 10.77 10.43
C ILE A 125 -0.71 11.28 11.03
N ASN A 126 -0.68 11.92 12.21
CA ASN A 126 -1.83 12.54 12.84
C ASN A 126 -2.36 13.79 12.10
N GLN A 127 -1.62 14.33 11.13
CA GLN A 127 -2.11 15.36 10.20
C GLN A 127 -2.91 14.78 9.03
N ILE A 128 -2.88 13.45 8.87
CA ILE A 128 -3.70 12.71 7.92
C ILE A 128 -4.96 12.24 8.63
N GLY A 129 -6.12 12.47 8.03
CA GLY A 129 -7.38 11.98 8.59
C GLY A 129 -7.39 10.44 8.66
N ILE A 130 -7.79 9.90 9.81
CA ILE A 130 -7.81 8.44 10.06
C ILE A 130 -8.66 7.67 9.05
N GLN A 131 -9.63 8.32 8.41
CA GLN A 131 -10.47 7.74 7.35
C GLN A 131 -9.71 7.37 6.08
N ASN A 132 -8.46 7.81 5.94
CA ASN A 132 -7.58 7.53 4.81
C ASN A 132 -6.54 6.44 5.13
N ILE A 133 -6.68 5.76 6.28
CA ILE A 133 -5.69 4.79 6.77
C ILE A 133 -6.32 3.40 6.86
N VAL A 134 -5.61 2.42 6.37
CA VAL A 134 -5.81 1.00 6.65
C VAL A 134 -4.60 0.44 7.38
N LEU A 135 -4.78 -0.63 8.14
CA LEU A 135 -3.68 -1.27 8.88
C LEU A 135 -3.22 -2.53 8.18
N GLU A 136 -1.94 -2.81 8.33
CA GLU A 136 -1.29 -3.99 7.79
C GLU A 136 -0.14 -4.45 8.68
N THR A 137 0.44 -5.60 8.41
CA THR A 137 1.60 -6.11 9.14
C THR A 137 2.84 -6.26 8.28
N ASP A 138 2.69 -6.55 7.00
CA ASP A 138 3.76 -7.01 6.10
C ASP A 138 4.53 -8.23 6.64
N SER A 139 3.83 -9.08 7.41
CA SER A 139 4.42 -10.31 7.95
C SER A 139 4.94 -11.22 6.82
N PRO A 140 6.11 -11.81 6.98
CA PRO A 140 6.95 -11.95 8.20
C PRO A 140 7.98 -10.82 8.40
N TYR A 141 7.88 -9.72 7.65
CA TYR A 141 8.81 -8.60 7.66
C TYR A 141 8.33 -7.46 8.58
N LEU A 142 9.18 -6.46 8.79
CA LEU A 142 8.87 -5.17 9.42
C LEU A 142 8.20 -5.25 10.81
N SER A 143 8.64 -6.21 11.65
CA SER A 143 8.12 -6.35 13.02
C SER A 143 8.11 -5.02 13.76
N PRO A 144 6.97 -4.62 14.38
CA PRO A 144 6.89 -3.40 15.16
C PRO A 144 7.72 -3.47 16.45
N MET A 145 7.99 -2.31 17.05
CA MET A 145 8.51 -2.28 18.42
C MET A 145 7.50 -2.91 19.38
N PRO A 146 7.94 -3.70 20.38
CA PRO A 146 9.33 -3.96 20.77
C PRO A 146 9.99 -5.14 20.03
N TYR A 147 9.33 -5.75 19.06
CA TYR A 147 9.80 -6.97 18.40
C TYR A 147 10.71 -6.72 17.18
N ARG A 148 11.23 -5.50 17.02
CA ARG A 148 12.13 -5.13 15.93
C ARG A 148 13.30 -6.12 15.81
N GLY A 149 13.57 -6.62 14.58
CA GLY A 149 14.62 -7.62 14.31
C GLY A 149 14.19 -9.08 14.51
N LYS A 150 12.96 -9.33 14.97
CA LYS A 150 12.36 -10.67 15.02
C LYS A 150 11.42 -10.89 13.85
N ARG A 151 11.01 -12.14 13.62
CA ARG A 151 9.95 -12.47 12.65
C ARG A 151 8.64 -11.78 13.07
N ASN A 152 8.02 -11.08 12.11
CA ASN A 152 6.71 -10.45 12.32
C ASN A 152 5.58 -11.48 12.22
N GLU A 153 4.45 -11.18 12.82
CA GLU A 153 3.22 -11.96 12.76
C GLU A 153 1.98 -11.07 12.81
N SER A 154 0.85 -11.57 12.33
CA SER A 154 -0.39 -10.77 12.21
C SER A 154 -0.90 -10.24 13.55
N SER A 155 -0.67 -10.93 14.66
CA SER A 155 -1.04 -10.52 16.02
C SER A 155 -0.34 -9.22 16.45
N TYR A 156 0.82 -8.90 15.88
CA TYR A 156 1.58 -7.69 16.21
C TYR A 156 0.95 -6.40 15.68
N ILE A 157 -0.13 -6.48 14.91
CA ILE A 157 -0.93 -5.30 14.50
C ILE A 157 -1.42 -4.50 15.72
N THR A 158 -1.60 -5.13 16.86
CA THR A 158 -1.98 -4.47 18.13
C THR A 158 -0.98 -3.38 18.54
N HIS A 159 0.31 -3.56 18.26
CA HIS A 159 1.35 -2.56 18.55
C HIS A 159 1.25 -1.34 17.61
N VAL A 160 0.81 -1.56 16.36
CA VAL A 160 0.52 -0.48 15.42
C VAL A 160 -0.69 0.32 15.90
N ILE A 161 -1.75 -0.36 16.33
CA ILE A 161 -2.96 0.26 16.89
C ILE A 161 -2.61 1.10 18.11
N SER A 162 -1.84 0.56 19.05
CA SER A 162 -1.42 1.27 20.26
C SER A 162 -0.60 2.53 19.95
N LYS A 163 0.32 2.44 18.99
CA LYS A 163 1.08 3.62 18.52
C LYS A 163 0.16 4.69 17.91
N LEU A 164 -0.77 4.30 17.04
CA LEU A 164 -1.72 5.24 16.41
C LEU A 164 -2.72 5.82 17.42
N SER A 165 -3.17 5.05 18.39
CA SER A 165 -4.00 5.52 19.52
C SER A 165 -3.36 6.73 20.20
N ASN A 166 -2.08 6.62 20.53
CA ASN A 166 -1.32 7.73 21.12
C ASN A 166 -1.17 8.93 20.17
N LEU A 167 -0.88 8.70 18.87
CA LEU A 167 -0.66 9.77 17.90
C LEU A 167 -1.93 10.54 17.55
N TYR A 168 -3.08 9.85 17.50
CA TYR A 168 -4.38 10.46 17.19
C TYR A 168 -5.16 10.90 18.42
N ASN A 169 -4.66 10.65 19.63
CA ASN A 169 -5.37 10.87 20.89
C ASN A 169 -6.78 10.24 20.88
N LYS A 170 -6.84 8.96 20.49
CA LYS A 170 -8.05 8.14 20.41
C LYS A 170 -7.83 6.83 21.13
N SER A 171 -8.91 6.17 21.58
CA SER A 171 -8.78 4.82 22.13
C SER A 171 -8.34 3.80 21.06
N GLU A 172 -7.68 2.72 21.50
CA GLU A 172 -7.30 1.62 20.60
C GLU A 172 -8.51 1.02 19.88
N LEU A 173 -9.65 0.93 20.57
CA LEU A 173 -10.90 0.45 20.01
C LEU A 173 -11.42 1.36 18.88
N GLU A 174 -11.33 2.69 19.05
CA GLU A 174 -11.70 3.64 18.00
C GLU A 174 -10.78 3.51 16.79
N ILE A 175 -9.45 3.42 16.99
CA ILE A 175 -8.49 3.21 15.89
C ILE A 175 -8.82 1.91 15.15
N ALA A 176 -8.98 0.80 15.87
CA ALA A 176 -9.29 -0.50 15.28
C ALA A 176 -10.62 -0.44 14.49
N SER A 177 -11.67 0.14 15.08
CA SER A 177 -12.98 0.24 14.44
C SER A 177 -12.94 1.09 13.17
N LEU A 178 -12.29 2.26 13.20
CA LEU A 178 -12.22 3.17 12.05
C LEU A 178 -11.40 2.56 10.90
N THR A 179 -10.23 2.00 11.21
CA THR A 179 -9.36 1.41 10.18
C THR A 179 -9.94 0.12 9.60
N THR A 180 -10.67 -0.67 10.39
CA THR A 180 -11.44 -1.82 9.87
C THR A 180 -12.54 -1.37 8.91
N LYS A 181 -13.31 -0.32 9.27
CA LYS A 181 -14.32 0.23 8.36
C LYS A 181 -13.71 0.71 7.04
N ASN A 182 -12.53 1.33 7.10
CA ASN A 182 -11.81 1.76 5.91
C ASN A 182 -11.42 0.55 5.04
N ALA A 183 -10.90 -0.52 5.65
CA ALA A 183 -10.55 -1.74 4.93
C ALA A 183 -11.77 -2.41 4.28
N LEU A 184 -12.87 -2.55 5.02
CA LEU A 184 -14.13 -3.08 4.48
C LEU A 184 -14.63 -2.25 3.29
N LYS A 185 -14.51 -0.92 3.38
CA LYS A 185 -14.93 -0.01 2.31
C LYS A 185 -14.05 -0.16 1.06
N ILE A 186 -12.72 -0.16 1.20
CA ILE A 186 -11.80 -0.14 0.06
C ILE A 186 -11.80 -1.48 -0.69
N PHE A 187 -11.96 -2.60 0.02
CA PHE A 187 -11.98 -3.94 -0.55
C PHE A 187 -13.40 -4.47 -0.82
N ASN A 188 -14.43 -3.66 -0.58
CA ASN A 188 -15.84 -3.99 -0.81
C ASN A 188 -16.26 -5.30 -0.10
N LEU A 189 -15.97 -5.40 1.20
CA LEU A 189 -16.23 -6.54 2.09
C LEU A 189 -17.42 -6.31 3.01
#